data_95d5980ae85b9aeabfb4a2522b4c4262
#
_entry.id   95d5980ae85b9aeabfb4a2522b4c4262
#
_cell.length_a   1.000
_cell.length_b   1.000
_cell.length_c   1.000
_cell.angle_alpha   90.00
_cell.angle_beta   90.00
_cell.angle_gamma   90.00
#
_symmetry.space_group_name_H-M   'P 1'
#
loop_
_entity.id
_entity.type
_entity.pdbx_description
1 polymer ?
#
loop_
_entity_poly.entity_id
_entity_poly.type
_entity_poly.pdbx_seq_one_letter_code
_entity_poly.pdbx_strand_id
1 'polypeptide(L)'
;MICPSRLVDDVVAAIVERHPYEQPAFDVITLRPLVEQPLGRLGVLENPMTMAEFSAHCDSILMTRSTTWGDPNRMITKVACCGGAGDEMWQAAYDAGADVFLTGEIRHHVAKAGTETGLAMMSCGHYATEQPGMESLCEMFHTQFPNIHCKIFEPEPGSATRPI
;
A
#
# COMPACT_ATOMS: atom_id res chain seq x y z
N MET A 1 -24.20 -15.26 -0.29
CA MET A 1 -23.09 -15.75 0.57
C MET A 1 -21.86 -15.91 -0.30
N ILE A 2 -20.66 -15.59 0.19
CA ILE A 2 -19.39 -15.79 -0.51
C ILE A 2 -18.58 -16.79 0.31
N CYS A 3 -17.97 -17.77 -0.35
CA CYS A 3 -17.07 -18.74 0.29
C CYS A 3 -15.92 -19.13 -0.65
N PRO A 4 -14.81 -19.64 -0.12
CA PRO A 4 -13.74 -20.24 -0.93
C PRO A 4 -14.26 -21.43 -1.73
N SER A 5 -13.76 -21.59 -2.97
CA SER A 5 -14.21 -22.68 -3.88
C SER A 5 -14.16 -24.07 -3.26
N ARG A 6 -13.17 -24.35 -2.41
CA ARG A 6 -13.01 -25.64 -1.71
C ARG A 6 -14.10 -25.95 -0.66
N LEU A 7 -14.89 -24.94 -0.26
CA LEU A 7 -15.97 -25.07 0.73
C LEU A 7 -17.37 -25.01 0.11
N VAL A 8 -17.48 -24.93 -1.22
CA VAL A 8 -18.77 -24.78 -1.91
C VAL A 8 -19.70 -25.95 -1.61
N ASP A 9 -19.21 -27.18 -1.73
CA ASP A 9 -20.04 -28.38 -1.51
C ASP A 9 -20.52 -28.48 -0.07
N ASP A 10 -19.68 -28.17 0.90
CA ASP A 10 -20.03 -28.16 2.33
C ASP A 10 -21.08 -27.09 2.63
N VAL A 11 -20.93 -25.90 2.04
CA VAL A 11 -21.89 -24.80 2.23
C VAL A 11 -23.22 -25.12 1.57
N VAL A 12 -23.21 -25.69 0.35
CA VAL A 12 -24.44 -26.12 -0.33
C VAL A 12 -25.16 -27.20 0.46
N ALA A 13 -24.43 -28.21 0.95
CA ALA A 13 -25.01 -29.27 1.78
C ALA A 13 -25.68 -28.70 3.06
N ALA A 14 -25.00 -27.78 3.73
CA ALA A 14 -25.55 -27.14 4.93
C ALA A 14 -26.78 -26.25 4.63
N ILE A 15 -26.85 -25.62 3.46
CA ILE A 15 -28.03 -24.86 3.03
C ILE A 15 -29.20 -25.81 2.78
N VAL A 16 -29.00 -26.87 2.00
CA VAL A 16 -30.05 -27.84 1.67
C VAL A 16 -30.60 -28.50 2.94
N GLU A 17 -29.75 -28.92 3.87
CA GLU A 17 -30.15 -29.56 5.12
C GLU A 17 -31.05 -28.65 6.02
N ARG A 18 -30.79 -27.35 6.00
CA ARG A 18 -31.49 -26.39 6.89
C ARG A 18 -32.61 -25.62 6.23
N HIS A 19 -32.75 -25.74 4.92
CA HIS A 19 -33.76 -25.02 4.19
C HIS A 19 -35.15 -25.63 4.40
N PRO A 20 -36.21 -24.82 4.56
CA PRO A 20 -37.58 -25.33 4.78
C PRO A 20 -38.17 -26.07 3.55
N TYR A 21 -37.57 -25.89 2.37
CA TYR A 21 -38.01 -26.62 1.17
C TYR A 21 -37.12 -27.84 0.94
N GLU A 22 -37.72 -28.95 0.52
CA GLU A 22 -36.97 -30.16 0.16
C GLU A 22 -35.97 -29.95 -0.98
N GLN A 23 -36.29 -29.06 -1.90
CA GLN A 23 -35.43 -28.67 -3.03
C GLN A 23 -35.34 -27.13 -3.10
N PRO A 24 -34.43 -26.52 -2.36
CA PRO A 24 -34.20 -25.09 -2.45
C PRO A 24 -33.55 -24.72 -3.79
N ALA A 25 -34.03 -23.65 -4.41
CA ALA A 25 -33.39 -23.09 -5.60
C ALA A 25 -32.17 -22.25 -5.20
N PHE A 26 -31.01 -22.52 -5.75
CA PHE A 26 -29.81 -21.73 -5.58
C PHE A 26 -28.90 -21.84 -6.82
N ASP A 27 -28.07 -20.84 -7.02
CA ASP A 27 -27.03 -20.84 -8.06
C ASP A 27 -25.66 -20.71 -7.38
N VAL A 28 -24.68 -21.43 -7.93
CA VAL A 28 -23.27 -21.30 -7.59
C VAL A 28 -22.58 -20.49 -8.67
N ILE A 29 -22.21 -19.26 -8.35
CA ILE A 29 -21.55 -18.35 -9.30
C ILE A 29 -20.09 -18.26 -8.93
N THR A 30 -19.20 -18.63 -9.84
CA THR A 30 -17.76 -18.41 -9.67
C THR A 30 -17.44 -16.95 -9.89
N LEU A 31 -17.01 -16.28 -8.81
CA LEU A 31 -16.49 -14.92 -8.92
C LEU A 31 -15.06 -15.01 -9.46
N ARG A 32 -14.77 -14.29 -10.53
CA ARG A 32 -13.39 -13.99 -10.90
C ARG A 32 -12.95 -12.80 -10.04
N PRO A 33 -11.96 -12.97 -9.16
CA PRO A 33 -11.34 -11.80 -8.57
C PRO A 33 -10.83 -10.93 -9.71
N LEU A 34 -11.11 -9.64 -9.66
CA LEU A 34 -10.34 -8.68 -10.45
C LEU A 34 -8.87 -9.01 -10.16
N VAL A 35 -8.05 -9.13 -11.19
CA VAL A 35 -6.61 -9.26 -11.01
C VAL A 35 -6.20 -7.99 -10.28
N GLU A 36 -6.07 -8.07 -8.97
CA GLU A 36 -5.62 -6.95 -8.17
C GLU A 36 -4.21 -6.64 -8.64
N GLN A 37 -4.06 -5.50 -9.29
CA GLN A 37 -2.71 -5.00 -9.55
C GLN A 37 -2.08 -4.69 -8.19
N PRO A 38 -0.88 -5.17 -7.91
CA PRO A 38 -0.25 -4.92 -6.62
C PRO A 38 -0.06 -3.41 -6.44
N LEU A 39 -0.72 -2.84 -5.43
CA LEU A 39 -0.68 -1.41 -5.14
C LEU A 39 0.65 -0.95 -4.59
N GLY A 40 1.39 -1.82 -3.90
CA GLY A 40 2.67 -1.53 -3.30
C GLY A 40 3.84 -2.13 -4.06
N ARG A 41 5.03 -1.82 -3.58
CA ARG A 41 6.30 -2.41 -4.03
C ARG A 41 7.11 -2.85 -2.84
N LEU A 42 7.89 -3.91 -3.03
CA LEU A 42 8.84 -4.42 -2.07
C LEU A 42 10.23 -4.39 -2.71
N GLY A 43 11.20 -3.86 -2.01
CA GLY A 43 12.57 -3.75 -2.46
C GLY A 43 13.56 -4.09 -1.36
N VAL A 44 14.80 -4.33 -1.77
CA VAL A 44 15.94 -4.55 -0.86
C VAL A 44 16.94 -3.44 -1.09
N LEU A 45 17.39 -2.79 -0.01
CA LEU A 45 18.42 -1.76 -0.08
C LEU A 45 19.78 -2.42 -0.38
N GLU A 46 20.53 -1.83 -1.31
CA GLU A 46 21.90 -2.28 -1.61
C GLU A 46 22.81 -2.15 -0.37
N ASN A 47 22.65 -1.07 0.37
CA ASN A 47 23.37 -0.80 1.61
C ASN A 47 22.35 -0.67 2.75
N PRO A 48 22.30 -1.64 3.68
CA PRO A 48 21.47 -1.54 4.86
C PRO A 48 21.84 -0.29 5.68
N MET A 49 20.83 0.36 6.24
CA MET A 49 21.00 1.55 7.07
C MET A 49 20.04 1.53 8.26
N THR A 50 20.28 2.35 9.26
CA THR A 50 19.36 2.49 10.39
C THR A 50 18.05 3.15 9.96
N MET A 51 16.99 2.93 10.73
CA MET A 51 15.69 3.58 10.48
C MET A 51 15.80 5.11 10.48
N ALA A 52 16.65 5.67 11.33
CA ALA A 52 16.91 7.12 11.37
C ALA A 52 17.60 7.61 10.09
N GLU A 53 18.60 6.89 9.59
CA GLU A 53 19.27 7.22 8.33
C GLU A 53 18.33 7.05 7.14
N PHE A 54 17.53 5.98 7.11
CA PHE A 54 16.54 5.74 6.07
C PHE A 54 15.48 6.85 6.02
N SER A 55 14.99 7.28 7.19
CA SER A 55 14.06 8.40 7.29
C SER A 55 14.66 9.70 6.74
N ALA A 56 15.88 10.03 7.15
CA ALA A 56 16.56 11.22 6.65
C ALA A 56 16.83 11.17 5.13
N HIS A 57 17.15 10.00 4.61
CA HIS A 57 17.33 9.76 3.18
C HIS A 57 16.02 10.00 2.40
N CYS A 58 14.91 9.42 2.85
CA CYS A 58 13.59 9.62 2.25
C CYS A 58 13.15 11.08 2.32
N ASP A 59 13.36 11.75 3.45
CA ASP A 59 13.02 13.16 3.63
C ASP A 59 13.74 14.06 2.62
N SER A 60 15.02 13.74 2.36
CA SER A 60 15.82 14.48 1.39
C SER A 60 15.34 14.29 -0.05
N ILE A 61 14.97 13.03 -0.43
CA ILE A 61 14.54 12.72 -1.80
C ILE A 61 13.12 13.23 -2.05
N LEU A 62 12.21 12.99 -1.11
CA LEU A 62 10.80 13.34 -1.25
C LEU A 62 10.52 14.80 -0.86
N MET A 63 11.55 15.54 -0.44
CA MET A 63 11.43 16.93 0.05
C MET A 63 10.30 17.10 1.06
N THR A 64 10.24 16.19 2.05
CA THR A 64 9.21 16.10 3.07
C THR A 64 9.81 16.03 4.47
N ARG A 65 8.97 15.93 5.47
CA ARG A 65 9.34 15.57 6.83
C ARG A 65 8.50 14.38 7.24
N SER A 66 9.12 13.22 7.33
CA SER A 66 8.44 11.99 7.69
C SER A 66 8.17 11.89 9.20
N THR A 67 7.17 11.08 9.53
CA THR A 67 6.92 10.61 10.90
C THR A 67 7.19 9.12 10.94
N THR A 68 7.98 8.67 11.92
CA THR A 68 8.38 7.27 12.06
C THR A 68 7.87 6.67 13.36
N TRP A 69 7.57 5.38 13.34
CA TRP A 69 7.22 4.57 14.49
C TRP A 69 8.09 3.30 14.49
N GLY A 70 8.64 2.95 15.63
CA GLY A 70 9.58 1.85 15.84
C GLY A 70 10.93 2.33 16.37
N ASP A 71 11.90 1.42 16.49
CA ASP A 71 13.24 1.73 16.96
C ASP A 71 14.06 2.49 15.90
N PRO A 72 14.52 3.71 16.15
CA PRO A 72 15.32 4.48 15.20
C PRO A 72 16.66 3.82 14.84
N ASN A 73 17.18 2.94 15.70
CA ASN A 73 18.44 2.23 15.48
C ASN A 73 18.26 0.87 14.77
N ARG A 74 17.01 0.45 14.51
CA ARG A 74 16.75 -0.77 13.77
C ARG A 74 17.38 -0.70 12.39
N MET A 75 18.10 -1.77 12.00
CA MET A 75 18.63 -1.90 10.65
C MET A 75 17.51 -2.20 9.66
N ILE A 76 17.46 -1.42 8.59
CA ILE A 76 16.53 -1.57 7.47
C ILE A 76 17.29 -2.11 6.28
N THR A 77 16.80 -3.23 5.78
CA THR A 77 17.30 -3.90 4.57
C THR A 77 16.19 -4.03 3.55
N LYS A 78 15.00 -4.42 3.98
CA LYS A 78 13.85 -4.71 3.12
C LYS A 78 12.73 -3.70 3.35
N VAL A 79 12.40 -2.96 2.31
CA VAL A 79 11.44 -1.85 2.35
C VAL A 79 10.20 -2.21 1.56
N ALA A 80 9.04 -2.05 2.16
CA ALA A 80 7.77 -2.03 1.44
C ALA A 80 7.26 -0.58 1.34
N CYS A 81 6.72 -0.20 0.20
CA CYS A 81 6.15 1.13 0.01
C CYS A 81 4.84 1.12 -0.77
N CYS A 82 3.97 2.07 -0.43
CA CYS A 82 2.74 2.36 -1.15
C CYS A 82 2.46 3.87 -1.06
N GLY A 83 2.31 4.57 -2.19
CA GLY A 83 2.00 6.00 -2.21
C GLY A 83 0.62 6.32 -1.66
N GLY A 84 0.40 7.58 -1.26
CA GLY A 84 -0.88 8.08 -0.77
C GLY A 84 -1.32 7.47 0.56
N ALA A 85 -2.62 7.27 0.75
CA ALA A 85 -3.22 6.70 1.97
C ALA A 85 -3.20 5.16 1.93
N GLY A 86 -2.01 4.55 1.94
CA GLY A 86 -1.82 3.12 1.80
C GLY A 86 -1.73 2.34 3.12
N ASP A 87 -2.10 2.92 4.26
CA ASP A 87 -1.87 2.33 5.58
C ASP A 87 -2.51 0.95 5.80
N GLU A 88 -3.56 0.60 5.06
CA GLU A 88 -4.18 -0.74 5.10
C GLU A 88 -3.29 -1.87 4.56
N MET A 89 -2.24 -1.52 3.81
CA MET A 89 -1.31 -2.49 3.22
C MET A 89 -0.21 -2.98 4.18
N TRP A 90 -0.19 -2.48 5.41
CA TRP A 90 0.87 -2.81 6.37
C TRP A 90 0.98 -4.32 6.66
N GLN A 91 -0.16 -5.04 6.70
CA GLN A 91 -0.15 -6.50 6.91
C GLN A 91 0.53 -7.23 5.75
N ALA A 92 0.22 -6.84 4.52
CA ALA A 92 0.86 -7.42 3.34
C ALA A 92 2.37 -7.13 3.33
N ALA A 93 2.79 -5.94 3.78
CA ALA A 93 4.20 -5.59 3.94
C ALA A 93 4.89 -6.46 5.00
N TYR A 94 4.23 -6.67 6.13
CA TYR A 94 4.71 -7.56 7.20
C TYR A 94 4.85 -9.01 6.72
N ASP A 95 3.82 -9.55 6.09
CA ASP A 95 3.80 -10.93 5.57
C ASP A 95 4.85 -11.15 4.48
N ALA A 96 5.17 -10.10 3.72
CA ALA A 96 6.26 -10.10 2.75
C ALA A 96 7.66 -9.99 3.40
N GLY A 97 7.73 -9.82 4.72
CA GLY A 97 8.96 -9.76 5.50
C GLY A 97 9.70 -8.42 5.34
N ALA A 98 8.99 -7.31 5.19
CA ALA A 98 9.60 -5.99 5.20
C ALA A 98 10.10 -5.61 6.60
N ASP A 99 11.19 -4.83 6.67
CA ASP A 99 11.68 -4.23 7.90
C ASP A 99 10.94 -2.93 8.22
N VAL A 100 10.56 -2.20 7.16
CA VAL A 100 9.81 -0.94 7.24
C VAL A 100 8.72 -0.91 6.17
N PHE A 101 7.57 -0.35 6.54
CA PHE A 101 6.51 0.02 5.60
C PHE A 101 6.39 1.54 5.51
N LEU A 102 6.61 2.08 4.30
CA LEU A 102 6.53 3.48 3.96
C LEU A 102 5.25 3.77 3.17
N THR A 103 4.49 4.78 3.60
CA THR A 103 3.30 5.25 2.86
C THR A 103 3.10 6.76 3.09
N GLY A 104 2.13 7.37 2.42
CA GLY A 104 1.87 8.80 2.58
C GLY A 104 1.21 9.14 3.91
N GLU A 105 0.21 8.38 4.32
CA GLU A 105 -0.57 8.64 5.53
C GLU A 105 -0.75 7.36 6.34
N ILE A 106 -0.60 7.48 7.66
CA ILE A 106 -0.79 6.36 8.59
C ILE A 106 -1.65 6.81 9.75
N ARG A 107 -2.78 6.12 9.95
CA ARG A 107 -3.63 6.32 11.14
C ARG A 107 -2.93 5.80 12.39
N HIS A 108 -3.07 6.50 13.50
CA HIS A 108 -2.36 6.17 14.75
C HIS A 108 -2.52 4.70 15.20
N HIS A 109 -3.74 4.17 15.13
CA HIS A 109 -3.99 2.78 15.53
C HIS A 109 -3.32 1.76 14.59
N VAL A 110 -3.18 2.10 13.29
CA VAL A 110 -2.46 1.27 12.31
C VAL A 110 -0.96 1.30 12.58
N ALA A 111 -0.40 2.48 12.85
CA ALA A 111 1.01 2.60 13.23
C ALA A 111 1.32 1.76 14.47
N LYS A 112 0.46 1.81 15.48
CA LYS A 112 0.60 1.01 16.69
C LYS A 112 0.53 -0.50 16.38
N ALA A 113 -0.47 -0.94 15.63
CA ALA A 113 -0.61 -2.35 15.25
C ALA A 113 0.61 -2.87 14.48
N GLY A 114 1.12 -2.12 13.49
CA GLY A 114 2.31 -2.47 12.74
C GLY A 114 3.55 -2.59 13.63
N THR A 115 3.79 -1.61 14.51
CA THR A 115 4.96 -1.64 15.39
C THR A 115 4.91 -2.74 16.45
N GLU A 116 3.73 -3.12 16.92
CA GLU A 116 3.55 -4.26 17.83
C GLU A 116 3.96 -5.61 17.19
N THR A 117 3.90 -5.74 15.87
CA THR A 117 4.43 -6.91 15.15
C THR A 117 5.93 -6.84 14.92
N GLY A 118 6.56 -5.71 15.24
CA GLY A 118 7.97 -5.45 14.97
C GLY A 118 8.25 -4.81 13.60
N LEU A 119 7.24 -4.52 12.78
CA LEU A 119 7.40 -3.76 11.53
C LEU A 119 7.62 -2.28 11.86
N ALA A 120 8.69 -1.66 11.36
CA ALA A 120 8.80 -0.21 11.44
C ALA A 120 7.80 0.45 10.47
N MET A 121 7.21 1.57 10.88
CA MET A 121 6.21 2.29 10.10
C MET A 121 6.70 3.70 9.80
N MET A 122 6.43 4.21 8.59
CA MET A 122 6.89 5.53 8.15
C MET A 122 5.84 6.22 7.29
N SER A 123 5.43 7.42 7.69
CA SER A 123 4.53 8.30 6.94
C SER A 123 5.32 9.46 6.35
N CYS A 124 5.28 9.61 5.03
CA CYS A 124 6.05 10.63 4.29
C CYS A 124 5.19 11.73 3.66
N GLY A 125 3.88 11.74 3.93
CA GLY A 125 2.93 12.67 3.33
C GLY A 125 2.36 12.18 2.00
N HIS A 126 1.07 12.44 1.82
CA HIS A 126 0.31 11.97 0.66
C HIS A 126 0.92 12.47 -0.66
N TYR A 127 0.99 13.78 -0.80
CA TYR A 127 1.54 14.41 -2.00
C TYR A 127 2.98 13.97 -2.31
N ALA A 128 3.86 13.95 -1.31
CA ALA A 128 5.27 13.62 -1.49
C ALA A 128 5.49 12.17 -1.99
N THR A 129 4.63 11.24 -1.58
CA THR A 129 4.74 9.84 -2.00
C THR A 129 4.07 9.54 -3.34
N GLU A 130 3.19 10.40 -3.83
CA GLU A 130 2.54 10.27 -5.15
C GLU A 130 3.26 11.04 -6.26
N GLN A 131 3.94 12.13 -5.92
CA GLN A 131 4.63 12.99 -6.89
C GLN A 131 5.64 12.22 -7.79
N PRO A 132 6.49 11.30 -7.30
CA PRO A 132 7.40 10.54 -8.17
C PRO A 132 6.66 9.69 -9.22
N GLY A 133 5.46 9.21 -8.90
CA GLY A 133 4.61 8.49 -9.85
C GLY A 133 4.12 9.37 -10.99
N MET A 134 3.78 10.62 -10.70
CA MET A 134 3.37 11.60 -11.71
C MET A 134 4.54 11.99 -12.63
N GLU A 135 5.74 12.11 -12.07
CA GLU A 135 6.98 12.37 -12.86
C GLU A 135 7.24 11.23 -13.84
N SER A 136 7.23 9.98 -13.33
CA SER A 136 7.41 8.79 -14.17
C SER A 136 6.33 8.67 -15.25
N LEU A 137 5.08 9.00 -14.93
CA LEU A 137 3.98 9.00 -15.90
C LEU A 137 4.21 10.04 -16.99
N CYS A 138 4.62 11.26 -16.64
CA CYS A 138 4.92 12.32 -17.58
C CYS A 138 6.08 11.92 -18.54
N GLU A 139 7.14 11.32 -18.01
CA GLU A 139 8.26 10.80 -18.81
C GLU A 139 7.82 9.68 -19.77
N MET A 140 6.96 8.78 -19.31
CA MET A 140 6.39 7.71 -20.15
C MET A 140 5.56 8.30 -21.30
N PHE A 141 4.76 9.33 -21.05
CA PHE A 141 4.00 10.03 -22.09
C PHE A 141 4.91 10.70 -23.11
N HIS A 142 5.96 11.38 -22.68
CA HIS A 142 6.94 11.99 -23.60
C HIS A 142 7.63 10.96 -24.49
N THR A 143 7.92 9.77 -23.92
CA THR A 143 8.57 8.69 -24.66
C THR A 143 7.64 8.04 -25.68
N GLN A 144 6.40 7.73 -25.28
CA GLN A 144 5.46 7.02 -26.15
C GLN A 144 4.73 7.92 -27.14
N PHE A 145 4.56 9.19 -26.81
CA PHE A 145 3.81 10.16 -27.59
C PHE A 145 4.62 11.48 -27.77
N PRO A 146 5.71 11.47 -28.53
CA PRO A 146 6.64 12.61 -28.64
C PRO A 146 5.99 13.89 -29.19
N ASN A 147 4.85 13.80 -29.82
CA ASN A 147 4.10 14.94 -30.36
C ASN A 147 3.10 15.54 -29.34
N ILE A 148 2.96 14.95 -28.15
CA ILE A 148 2.11 15.44 -27.08
C ILE A 148 2.96 16.20 -26.05
N HIS A 149 2.63 17.46 -25.82
CA HIS A 149 3.25 18.22 -24.74
C HIS A 149 2.58 17.86 -23.40
N CYS A 150 3.30 17.12 -22.56
CA CYS A 150 2.87 16.77 -21.22
C CYS A 150 3.55 17.68 -20.19
N LYS A 151 2.80 18.19 -19.23
CA LYS A 151 3.31 19.02 -18.14
C LYS A 151 2.65 18.60 -16.83
N ILE A 152 3.46 18.45 -15.80
CA ILE A 152 2.97 18.23 -14.45
C ILE A 152 2.39 19.54 -13.92
N PHE A 153 1.16 19.49 -13.41
CA PHE A 153 0.56 20.60 -12.71
C PHE A 153 1.06 20.63 -11.27
N GLU A 154 1.72 21.70 -10.90
CA GLU A 154 2.12 21.95 -9.51
C GLU A 154 1.13 22.93 -8.87
N PRO A 155 0.54 22.61 -7.71
CA PRO A 155 -0.33 23.53 -7.01
C PRO A 155 0.47 24.74 -6.51
N GLU A 156 -0.15 25.91 -6.54
CA GLU A 156 0.45 27.16 -6.05
C GLU A 156 0.88 27.02 -4.57
N PRO A 157 2.02 27.62 -4.17
CA PRO A 157 2.44 27.67 -2.78
C PRO A 157 1.34 28.29 -1.89
N GLY A 158 0.87 27.54 -0.90
CA GLY A 158 -0.21 27.95 0.00
C GLY A 158 -1.61 27.48 -0.38
N SER A 159 -1.76 26.73 -1.49
CA SER A 159 -3.01 26.00 -1.73
C SER A 159 -3.21 24.90 -0.68
N ALA A 160 -4.48 24.56 -0.38
CA ALA A 160 -4.85 23.56 0.64
C ALA A 160 -4.31 22.13 0.40
N THR A 161 -3.55 21.94 -0.66
CA THR A 161 -2.96 20.66 -1.06
C THR A 161 -1.53 20.43 -0.53
N ARG A 162 -0.90 21.42 0.12
CA ARG A 162 0.35 21.20 0.85
C ARG A 162 0.02 20.81 2.30
N PRO A 163 0.39 19.61 2.76
CA PRO A 163 0.32 19.32 4.18
C PRO A 163 1.23 20.29 4.94
N ILE A 164 0.72 20.78 6.06
CA ILE A 164 1.43 21.61 7.04
C ILE A 164 2.47 20.75 7.73
#